data_1ec8fd330944ed94f324da860f279756
#
_entry.id   1ec8fd330944ed94f324da860f279756
#
_cell.length_a   1.000
_cell.length_b   1.000
_cell.length_c   1.000
_cell.angle_alpha   90.00
_cell.angle_beta   90.00
_cell.angle_gamma   90.00
#
_symmetry.space_group_name_H-M   'P 1'
#
loop_
_entity.id
_entity.type
_entity.pdbx_description
1 polymer ?
#
loop_
_entity_poly.entity_id
_entity_poly.type
_entity_poly.pdbx_seq_one_letter_code
_entity_poly.pdbx_strand_id
1 'polypeptide(L)'
;MPFLKVYSNAELKDKNAAQFVGRASELIAAKLGKPIGYVVVSLAQEKTMAFGGSAENKGVLAYMDSIGFNDKEGLVKLLTEFFYERFEKVELYNINIVTTSLPASEVAIAGRFLG
;
A
#
# COMPACT_ATOMS: atom_id res chain seq x y z
N MET A 1 -4.90 -12.97 -2.64
CA MET A 1 -3.64 -12.67 -1.97
C MET A 1 -3.22 -11.26 -2.30
N PRO A 2 -3.59 -10.29 -1.48
CA PRO A 2 -3.16 -8.92 -1.68
C PRO A 2 -1.86 -8.61 -0.92
N PHE A 3 -0.95 -7.93 -1.60
CA PHE A 3 0.33 -7.50 -1.06
C PHE A 3 0.48 -6.00 -1.28
N LEU A 4 0.70 -5.24 -0.22
CA LEU A 4 0.94 -3.81 -0.32
C LEU A 4 2.32 -3.47 0.23
N LYS A 5 3.14 -2.83 -0.59
CA LYS A 5 4.44 -2.28 -0.18
C LYS A 5 4.36 -0.77 -0.25
N VAL A 6 4.64 -0.10 0.85
CA VAL A 6 4.55 1.36 0.95
C VAL A 6 5.92 1.93 1.27
N TYR A 7 6.37 2.87 0.45
CA TYR A 7 7.61 3.63 0.64
C TYR A 7 7.26 5.10 0.80
N SER A 8 7.79 5.74 1.83
CA SER A 8 7.56 7.17 2.03
C SER A 8 8.75 7.83 2.71
N ASN A 9 9.01 9.07 2.34
CA ASN A 9 9.97 9.94 3.02
C ASN A 9 9.29 10.89 4.01
N ALA A 10 7.99 10.73 4.20
CA ALA A 10 7.22 11.50 5.18
C ALA A 10 7.12 10.75 6.50
N GLU A 11 6.88 11.50 7.56
CA GLU A 11 6.61 10.91 8.86
C GLU A 11 5.12 10.61 9.01
N LEU A 12 4.80 9.57 9.78
CA LEU A 12 3.42 9.30 10.18
C LEU A 12 3.01 10.32 11.25
N LYS A 13 1.79 10.84 11.13
CA LYS A 13 1.27 11.85 12.08
C LYS A 13 1.22 11.33 13.51
N ASP A 14 0.85 10.07 13.69
CA ASP A 14 0.77 9.45 15.02
C ASP A 14 2.03 8.67 15.41
N LYS A 15 3.01 8.60 14.51
CA LYS A 15 4.27 7.85 14.71
C LYS A 15 4.06 6.39 15.09
N ASN A 16 2.95 5.80 14.66
CA ASN A 16 2.60 4.42 14.97
C ASN A 16 2.57 3.56 13.70
N ALA A 17 3.74 3.05 13.33
CA ALA A 17 3.89 2.23 12.12
C ALA A 17 3.10 0.91 12.22
N ALA A 18 3.06 0.29 13.39
CA ALA A 18 2.30 -0.95 13.59
C ALA A 18 0.81 -0.73 13.36
N GLN A 19 0.25 0.38 13.83
CA GLN A 19 -1.14 0.72 13.60
C GLN A 19 -1.40 1.01 12.12
N PHE A 20 -0.47 1.69 11.46
CA PHE A 20 -0.58 1.98 10.03
C PHE A 20 -0.76 0.71 9.21
N VAL A 21 0.14 -0.28 9.38
CA VAL A 21 0.07 -1.52 8.59
C VAL A 21 -1.16 -2.36 8.95
N GLY A 22 -1.56 -2.35 10.21
CA GLY A 22 -2.77 -3.04 10.65
C GLY A 22 -4.04 -2.43 10.05
N ARG A 23 -4.17 -1.11 10.06
CA ARG A 23 -5.32 -0.43 9.49
C ARG A 23 -5.38 -0.55 7.97
N ALA A 24 -4.23 -0.47 7.30
CA ALA A 24 -4.16 -0.69 5.87
C ALA A 24 -4.61 -2.12 5.51
N SER A 25 -4.20 -3.10 6.32
CA SER A 25 -4.60 -4.50 6.12
C SER A 25 -6.13 -4.66 6.24
N GLU A 26 -6.74 -4.04 7.23
CA GLU A 26 -8.20 -4.07 7.42
C GLU A 26 -8.93 -3.46 6.21
N LEU A 27 -8.45 -2.32 5.73
CA LEU A 27 -9.03 -1.63 4.60
C LEU A 27 -8.98 -2.50 3.34
N ILE A 28 -7.84 -3.10 3.06
CA ILE A 28 -7.64 -3.95 1.89
C ILE A 28 -8.52 -5.20 1.97
N ALA A 29 -8.53 -5.87 3.11
CA ALA A 29 -9.33 -7.06 3.31
C ALA A 29 -10.81 -6.79 3.08
N ALA A 30 -11.32 -5.71 3.66
CA ALA A 30 -12.72 -5.32 3.51
C ALA A 30 -13.06 -4.96 2.06
N LYS A 31 -12.21 -4.16 1.41
CA LYS A 31 -12.48 -3.70 0.04
C LYS A 31 -12.43 -4.84 -0.97
N LEU A 32 -11.48 -5.74 -0.84
CA LEU A 32 -11.33 -6.87 -1.76
C LEU A 32 -12.23 -8.06 -1.40
N GLY A 33 -12.86 -8.05 -0.23
CA GLY A 33 -13.66 -9.19 0.24
C GLY A 33 -12.79 -10.42 0.49
N LYS A 34 -11.57 -10.23 0.99
CA LYS A 34 -10.62 -11.30 1.27
C LYS A 34 -10.42 -11.45 2.78
N PRO A 35 -10.15 -12.66 3.28
CA PRO A 35 -9.78 -12.81 4.69
C PRO A 35 -8.50 -12.04 5.00
N ILE A 36 -8.49 -11.34 6.12
CA ILE A 36 -7.34 -10.53 6.52
C ILE A 36 -6.06 -11.36 6.70
N GLY A 37 -6.19 -12.63 7.01
CA GLY A 37 -5.05 -13.53 7.12
C GLY A 37 -4.22 -13.69 5.86
N TYR A 38 -4.78 -13.29 4.70
CA TYR A 38 -4.07 -13.35 3.42
C TYR A 38 -3.44 -12.03 3.00
N VAL A 39 -3.63 -10.96 3.79
CA VAL A 39 -3.13 -9.63 3.44
C VAL A 39 -1.75 -9.44 4.03
N VAL A 40 -0.81 -8.97 3.21
CA VAL A 40 0.52 -8.59 3.69
C VAL A 40 0.74 -7.12 3.37
N VAL A 41 1.08 -6.34 4.37
CA VAL A 41 1.40 -4.92 4.23
C VAL A 41 2.75 -4.64 4.85
N SER A 42 3.60 -3.93 4.12
CA SER A 42 4.87 -3.44 4.66
C SER A 42 4.98 -1.94 4.47
N LEU A 43 5.67 -1.30 5.40
CA LEU A 43 5.95 0.13 5.35
C LEU A 43 7.46 0.33 5.50
N ALA A 44 8.05 1.02 4.53
CA ALA A 44 9.44 1.45 4.59
C ALA A 44 9.46 2.98 4.60
N GLN A 45 9.94 3.55 5.69
CA GLN A 45 10.11 5.00 5.80
C GLN A 45 11.55 5.33 5.38
N GLU A 46 11.67 5.81 4.14
CA GLU A 46 12.95 6.09 3.53
C GLU A 46 13.32 7.56 3.75
N LYS A 47 14.59 7.83 4.03
CA LYS A 47 15.05 9.21 4.23
C LYS A 47 15.30 9.92 2.92
N THR A 48 15.58 9.18 1.86
CA THR A 48 15.97 9.75 0.57
C THR A 48 15.06 9.24 -0.52
N MET A 49 14.14 10.07 -0.93
CA MET A 49 13.26 9.86 -2.08
C MET A 49 13.04 11.21 -2.73
N ALA A 50 12.88 11.23 -4.06
CA ALA A 50 12.55 12.45 -4.78
C ALA A 50 11.19 12.28 -5.46
N PHE A 51 10.34 13.26 -5.28
CA PHE A 51 9.06 13.35 -5.97
C PHE A 51 9.09 14.59 -6.85
N GLY A 52 8.90 14.40 -8.15
CA GLY A 52 9.05 15.49 -9.11
C GLY A 52 10.47 16.02 -9.18
N GLY A 53 11.46 15.18 -8.87
CA GLY A 53 12.87 15.56 -8.96
C GLY A 53 13.42 16.26 -7.72
N SER A 54 12.63 16.47 -6.67
CA SER A 54 13.08 17.12 -5.45
C SER A 54 12.97 16.20 -4.23
N ALA A 55 14.08 16.07 -3.50
CA ALA A 55 14.11 15.29 -2.26
C ALA A 55 13.43 16.04 -1.09
N GLU A 56 13.10 17.30 -1.26
CA GLU A 56 12.37 18.07 -0.25
C GLU A 56 10.87 17.81 -0.31
N ASN A 57 10.37 17.35 -1.46
CA ASN A 57 8.97 16.97 -1.58
C ASN A 57 8.71 15.67 -0.83
N LYS A 58 7.66 15.67 -0.02
CA LYS A 58 7.24 14.48 0.70
C LYS A 58 6.15 13.76 -0.10
N GLY A 59 6.22 12.44 -0.11
CA GLY A 59 5.26 11.66 -0.88
C GLY A 59 5.22 10.21 -0.49
N VAL A 60 4.46 9.44 -1.27
CA VAL A 60 4.27 8.01 -1.09
C VAL A 60 4.41 7.32 -2.44
N LEU A 61 5.16 6.23 -2.46
CA LEU A 61 5.22 5.30 -3.58
C LEU A 61 4.79 3.95 -3.06
N ALA A 62 3.66 3.45 -3.55
CA ALA A 62 3.10 2.19 -3.08
C ALA A 62 2.88 1.24 -4.24
N TYR A 63 3.11 -0.05 -3.97
CA TYR A 63 2.87 -1.14 -4.91
C TYR A 63 1.79 -2.03 -4.33
N MET A 64 0.66 -2.11 -5.03
CA MET A 64 -0.48 -2.94 -4.64
C MET A 64 -0.61 -4.09 -5.62
N ASP A 65 -0.22 -5.28 -5.18
CA ASP A 65 -0.25 -6.48 -5.99
C ASP A 65 -1.33 -7.43 -5.46
N SER A 66 -2.13 -8.00 -6.34
CA SER A 66 -3.18 -8.92 -5.90
C SER A 66 -3.52 -9.94 -6.98
N ILE A 67 -3.87 -11.13 -6.56
CA ILE A 67 -4.52 -12.11 -7.44
C ILE A 67 -5.97 -11.65 -7.60
N GLY A 68 -6.21 -10.90 -8.67
CA GLY A 68 -7.51 -10.30 -8.91
C GLY A 68 -7.78 -9.06 -8.07
N PHE A 69 -8.58 -8.18 -8.62
CA PHE A 69 -9.05 -6.98 -7.94
C PHE A 69 -10.57 -6.91 -8.06
N ASN A 70 -11.20 -6.59 -6.95
CA ASN A 70 -12.60 -6.24 -6.93
C ASN A 70 -12.65 -4.71 -6.80
N ASP A 71 -13.07 -4.02 -7.85
CA ASP A 71 -13.10 -2.55 -7.91
C ASP A 71 -11.73 -1.94 -7.63
N LYS A 72 -10.80 -2.16 -8.54
CA LYS A 72 -9.43 -1.63 -8.44
C LYS A 72 -9.41 -0.12 -8.25
N GLU A 73 -10.22 0.61 -9.01
CA GLU A 73 -10.28 2.07 -8.93
C GLU A 73 -10.72 2.54 -7.54
N GLY A 74 -11.73 1.90 -6.97
CA GLY A 74 -12.20 2.22 -5.63
C GLY A 74 -11.15 1.93 -4.56
N LEU A 75 -10.41 0.83 -4.71
CA LEU A 75 -9.33 0.50 -3.78
C LEU A 75 -8.22 1.55 -3.83
N VAL A 76 -7.82 1.98 -5.02
CA VAL A 76 -6.77 2.99 -5.18
C VAL A 76 -7.21 4.32 -4.56
N LYS A 77 -8.46 4.70 -4.73
CA LYS A 77 -9.00 5.92 -4.10
C LYS A 77 -8.96 5.83 -2.57
N LEU A 78 -9.38 4.70 -2.01
CA LEU A 78 -9.36 4.50 -0.57
C LEU A 78 -7.93 4.51 -0.01
N LEU A 79 -6.98 3.86 -0.69
CA LEU A 79 -5.59 3.87 -0.27
C LEU A 79 -4.99 5.26 -0.36
N THR A 80 -5.31 6.02 -1.40
CA THR A 80 -4.82 7.39 -1.55
C THR A 80 -5.30 8.26 -0.38
N GLU A 81 -6.59 8.18 -0.04
CA GLU A 81 -7.16 8.92 1.09
C GLU A 81 -6.50 8.49 2.40
N PHE A 82 -6.30 7.18 2.57
CA PHE A 82 -5.66 6.62 3.76
C PHE A 82 -4.25 7.19 3.93
N PHE A 83 -3.46 7.18 2.88
CA PHE A 83 -2.09 7.71 2.93
C PHE A 83 -2.10 9.22 3.18
N TYR A 84 -2.96 9.95 2.49
CA TYR A 84 -3.05 11.39 2.65
C TYR A 84 -3.36 11.79 4.10
N GLU A 85 -4.23 11.06 4.77
CA GLU A 85 -4.61 11.33 6.15
C GLU A 85 -3.54 10.93 7.17
N ARG A 86 -2.69 9.95 6.84
CA ARG A 86 -1.75 9.36 7.80
C ARG A 86 -0.35 9.95 7.76
N PHE A 87 0.08 10.44 6.61
CA PHE A 87 1.42 11.02 6.46
C PHE A 87 1.40 12.53 6.59
N GLU A 88 2.45 13.09 7.19
CA GLU A 88 2.60 14.54 7.33
C GLU A 88 3.09 15.17 6.03
N LYS A 89 2.49 16.32 5.67
CA LYS A 89 2.98 17.21 4.60
C LYS A 89 3.06 16.54 3.23
N VAL A 90 2.24 15.56 2.97
CA VAL A 90 2.17 14.90 1.67
C VAL A 90 1.00 15.51 0.88
N GLU A 91 1.30 16.01 -0.33
CA GLU A 91 0.28 16.47 -1.25
C GLU A 91 -0.28 15.30 -2.04
N LEU A 92 -1.56 15.36 -2.41
CA LEU A 92 -2.21 14.29 -3.16
C LEU A 92 -1.46 13.91 -4.44
N TYR A 93 -0.91 14.90 -5.14
CA TYR A 93 -0.16 14.65 -6.38
C TYR A 93 1.09 13.79 -6.16
N ASN A 94 1.62 13.78 -4.95
CA ASN A 94 2.81 13.02 -4.61
C ASN A 94 2.49 11.65 -3.99
N ILE A 95 1.24 11.19 -4.09
CA ILE A 95 0.86 9.84 -3.71
C ILE A 95 0.71 9.01 -4.97
N ASN A 96 1.63 8.07 -5.15
CA ASN A 96 1.72 7.22 -6.33
C ASN A 96 1.43 5.78 -5.96
N ILE A 97 0.51 5.15 -6.66
CA ILE A 97 0.15 3.75 -6.43
C ILE A 97 0.25 3.01 -7.75
N VAL A 98 1.05 1.96 -7.78
CA VAL A 98 1.19 1.07 -8.92
C VAL A 98 0.45 -0.22 -8.58
N THR A 99 -0.42 -0.68 -9.47
CA THR A 99 -1.18 -1.92 -9.25
C THR A 99 -0.70 -3.00 -10.21
N THR A 100 -0.63 -4.23 -9.72
CA THR A 100 -0.31 -5.39 -10.54
C THR A 100 -1.29 -6.52 -10.23
N SER A 101 -1.94 -7.02 -11.28
CA SER A 101 -2.77 -8.23 -11.16
C SER A 101 -1.86 -9.44 -11.32
N LEU A 102 -1.80 -10.26 -10.27
CA LEU A 102 -0.92 -11.42 -10.24
C LEU A 102 -1.66 -12.67 -10.69
N PRO A 103 -1.04 -13.54 -11.51
CA PRO A 103 -1.60 -14.85 -11.75
C PRO A 103 -1.39 -15.74 -10.51
N ALA A 104 -2.39 -16.54 -10.18
CA ALA A 104 -2.33 -17.45 -9.03
C ALA A 104 -1.15 -18.43 -9.14
N SER A 105 -0.75 -18.77 -10.36
CA SER A 105 0.37 -19.67 -10.63
C SER A 105 1.74 -19.09 -10.23
N GLU A 106 1.81 -17.81 -9.94
CA GLU A 106 3.05 -17.13 -9.58
C GLU A 106 3.12 -16.77 -8.09
N VAL A 107 2.09 -17.13 -7.33
CA VAL A 107 2.02 -16.80 -5.89
C VAL A 107 1.98 -18.08 -5.07
N ALA A 108 2.89 -18.18 -4.11
CA ALA A 108 2.98 -19.34 -3.24
C ALA A 108 2.82 -18.94 -1.78
N ILE A 109 2.15 -19.79 -1.00
CA ILE A 109 2.05 -19.68 0.46
C ILE A 109 2.46 -21.03 1.04
N ALA A 110 3.28 -20.97 2.08
CA ALA A 110 3.78 -22.17 2.75
C ALA A 110 4.41 -23.16 1.77
N GLY A 111 5.07 -22.63 0.75
CA GLY A 111 5.76 -23.45 -0.24
C GLY A 111 4.90 -24.04 -1.35
N ARG A 112 3.63 -23.64 -1.44
CA ARG A 112 2.71 -24.15 -2.48
C ARG A 112 2.14 -23.03 -3.31
N PHE A 113 2.19 -23.17 -4.61
CA PHE A 113 1.56 -22.22 -5.53
C PHE A 113 0.03 -22.34 -5.47
N LEU A 114 -0.64 -21.20 -5.65
CA LEU A 114 -2.09 -21.11 -5.54
C LEU A 114 -2.84 -21.47 -6.84
N GLY A 115 -2.10 -21.61 -7.91
CA GLY A 115 -2.68 -22.02 -9.19
C GLY A 115 -1.83 -22.99 -9.97
#